data_9e7b80f9435be167166753e188d65c86
#
_entry.id   9e7b80f9435be167166753e188d65c86
#
_cell.length_a   1.000
_cell.length_b   1.000
_cell.length_c   1.000
_cell.angle_alpha   90.00
_cell.angle_beta   90.00
_cell.angle_gamma   90.00
#
_symmetry.space_group_name_H-M   'P 1'
#
loop_
_entity.id
_entity.type
_entity.pdbx_description
1 polymer ?
#
loop_
_entity_poly.entity_id
_entity_poly.type
_entity_poly.pdbx_seq_one_letter_code
_entity_poly.pdbx_strand_id
1 'polypeptide(L)'
;MTTTTATTRHTDARTMLNKVPEITLYFWLIKILCTTVGETAADYLNGTLGFGLTATSAIMAGLLAIALTAQFRARRYIPSVYWISVVLISVVGTLITDNLTDNLGISLFVSTGVFAVCLAATFGIWYSRERTLSIHTITSTPREAFYWLAVLLTFALGTAAGDLIAEKLAFGYGPSVLVFGALIAIIAIAWKKFGLNAVTAFWTAYILTRPLGASIGDFASQPASSGGLGIGATGTSLIFLTAILGLVGYLTISKVDR
;
A
#
# COMPACT_ATOMS: atom_id res chain seq x y z
N MET A 1 35.28 34.23 34.89
CA MET A 1 34.44 34.84 33.85
C MET A 1 33.96 33.77 32.93
N THR A 2 32.73 33.47 33.08
CA THR A 2 31.96 32.39 32.54
C THR A 2 31.52 32.72 31.12
N THR A 3 31.83 31.84 30.14
CA THR A 3 31.14 31.82 28.86
C THR A 3 30.63 30.42 28.63
N THR A 4 29.41 30.21 29.07
CA THR A 4 28.66 28.97 28.96
C THR A 4 27.69 29.08 27.81
N THR A 5 27.80 28.11 26.89
CA THR A 5 26.69 27.47 26.22
C THR A 5 25.68 28.26 25.39
N ALA A 6 25.89 28.24 24.11
CA ALA A 6 24.87 28.50 23.10
C ALA A 6 24.91 27.44 21.94
N THR A 7 25.18 26.16 22.25
CA THR A 7 25.33 25.13 21.18
C THR A 7 24.30 24.01 21.23
N THR A 8 23.32 24.08 22.13
CA THR A 8 22.39 22.95 22.34
C THR A 8 20.97 23.13 21.75
N ARG A 9 20.66 24.23 21.09
CA ARG A 9 19.29 24.47 20.57
C ARG A 9 19.08 24.22 19.07
N HIS A 10 20.13 23.88 18.31
CA HIS A 10 19.98 23.68 16.87
C HIS A 10 19.79 22.22 16.44
N THR A 11 19.96 21.26 17.33
CA THR A 11 19.79 19.82 17.03
C THR A 11 18.33 19.35 17.17
N ASP A 12 17.54 19.97 18.04
CA ASP A 12 16.16 19.54 18.31
C ASP A 12 15.13 19.97 17.24
N ALA A 13 15.45 20.97 16.43
CA ALA A 13 14.55 21.43 15.37
C ALA A 13 14.58 20.55 14.09
N ARG A 14 15.51 19.60 13.99
CA ARG A 14 15.68 18.71 12.83
C ARG A 14 15.12 17.30 13.02
N THR A 15 14.73 16.91 14.21
CA THR A 15 13.95 15.70 14.43
C THR A 15 12.48 16.00 14.18
N MET A 16 12.15 16.33 12.94
CA MET A 16 10.75 16.24 12.51
C MET A 16 10.35 14.79 12.70
N LEU A 17 9.36 14.58 13.55
CA LEU A 17 8.80 13.27 13.85
C LEU A 17 8.49 12.56 12.54
N ASN A 18 8.95 11.30 12.41
CA ASN A 18 8.65 10.48 11.25
C ASN A 18 7.15 10.53 10.95
N LYS A 19 6.80 10.68 9.67
CA LYS A 19 5.39 10.77 9.22
C LYS A 19 4.78 9.41 8.86
N VAL A 20 5.53 8.35 9.04
CA VAL A 20 5.16 6.96 8.75
C VAL A 20 5.13 6.18 10.05
N PRO A 21 4.18 5.26 10.25
CA PRO A 21 4.08 4.47 11.48
C PRO A 21 5.29 3.55 11.67
N GLU A 22 5.54 3.15 12.91
CA GLU A 22 6.47 2.06 13.23
C GLU A 22 6.00 0.74 12.62
N ILE A 23 6.97 -0.07 12.15
CA ILE A 23 6.69 -1.36 11.49
C ILE A 23 6.37 -2.42 12.54
N THR A 24 5.15 -2.38 13.06
CA THR A 24 4.61 -3.35 14.01
C THR A 24 3.77 -4.41 13.29
N LEU A 25 3.30 -5.42 14.03
CA LEU A 25 2.32 -6.36 13.50
C LEU A 25 1.04 -5.65 13.02
N TYR A 26 0.61 -4.60 13.73
CA TYR A 26 -0.56 -3.79 13.34
C TYR A 26 -0.36 -3.11 11.99
N PHE A 27 0.85 -2.61 11.71
CA PHE A 27 1.19 -2.05 10.40
C PHE A 27 0.89 -3.06 9.27
N TRP A 28 1.39 -4.28 9.39
CA TRP A 28 1.20 -5.31 8.35
C TRP A 28 -0.26 -5.75 8.23
N LEU A 29 -0.95 -5.91 9.37
CA LEU A 29 -2.38 -6.27 9.36
C LEU A 29 -3.21 -5.21 8.66
N ILE A 30 -3.10 -3.94 9.05
CA ILE A 30 -3.86 -2.85 8.42
C ILE A 30 -3.44 -2.71 6.94
N LYS A 31 -2.16 -2.86 6.62
CA LYS A 31 -1.68 -2.80 5.23
C LYS A 31 -2.35 -3.86 4.35
N ILE A 32 -2.44 -5.11 4.81
CA ILE A 32 -3.12 -6.19 4.07
C ILE A 32 -4.62 -5.88 3.94
N LEU A 33 -5.28 -5.46 5.03
CA LEU A 33 -6.69 -5.07 4.99
C LEU A 33 -6.94 -3.91 4.01
N CYS A 34 -6.07 -2.89 3.98
CA CYS A 34 -6.17 -1.79 3.02
C CYS A 34 -6.03 -2.28 1.57
N THR A 35 -5.16 -3.27 1.32
CA THR A 35 -5.00 -3.83 -0.03
C THR A 35 -6.25 -4.59 -0.47
N THR A 36 -6.85 -5.36 0.43
CA THR A 36 -8.11 -6.08 0.18
C THR A 36 -9.27 -5.12 -0.10
N VAL A 37 -9.41 -4.07 0.73
CA VAL A 37 -10.44 -3.04 0.53
C VAL A 37 -10.22 -2.29 -0.78
N GLY A 38 -8.96 -2.04 -1.16
CA GLY A 38 -8.64 -1.37 -2.43
C GLY A 38 -9.22 -2.09 -3.64
N GLU A 39 -9.12 -3.42 -3.64
CA GLU A 39 -9.68 -4.29 -4.68
C GLU A 39 -11.21 -4.24 -4.65
N THR A 40 -11.79 -4.70 -3.57
CA THR A 40 -13.25 -4.85 -3.46
C THR A 40 -14.02 -3.52 -3.52
N ALA A 41 -13.42 -2.39 -3.10
CA ALA A 41 -14.04 -1.08 -3.22
C ALA A 41 -13.99 -0.54 -4.66
N ALA A 42 -12.92 -0.81 -5.42
CA ALA A 42 -12.86 -0.49 -6.84
C ALA A 42 -13.96 -1.24 -7.60
N ASP A 43 -14.10 -2.54 -7.37
CA ASP A 43 -15.16 -3.39 -7.94
C ASP A 43 -16.56 -2.91 -7.56
N TYR A 44 -16.77 -2.56 -6.29
CA TYR A 44 -18.05 -2.06 -5.81
C TYR A 44 -18.46 -0.76 -6.48
N LEU A 45 -17.55 0.21 -6.56
CA LEU A 45 -17.84 1.52 -7.16
C LEU A 45 -18.01 1.41 -8.68
N ASN A 46 -17.15 0.65 -9.34
CA ASN A 46 -17.16 0.46 -10.77
C ASN A 46 -18.36 -0.39 -11.23
N GLY A 47 -18.49 -1.58 -10.67
CA GLY A 47 -19.45 -2.61 -11.09
C GLY A 47 -20.81 -2.48 -10.40
N THR A 48 -20.86 -2.48 -9.05
CA THR A 48 -22.13 -2.53 -8.29
C THR A 48 -22.88 -1.21 -8.34
N LEU A 49 -22.18 -0.08 -8.14
CA LEU A 49 -22.80 1.25 -8.26
C LEU A 49 -22.89 1.76 -9.71
N GLY A 50 -22.19 1.10 -10.63
CA GLY A 50 -22.27 1.40 -12.05
C GLY A 50 -21.68 2.76 -12.46
N PHE A 51 -20.75 3.31 -11.68
CA PHE A 51 -20.09 4.59 -12.05
C PHE A 51 -19.18 4.46 -13.27
N GLY A 52 -18.73 3.23 -13.57
CA GLY A 52 -17.73 2.95 -14.59
C GLY A 52 -16.32 3.35 -14.18
N LEU A 53 -15.32 2.76 -14.82
CA LEU A 53 -13.91 2.92 -14.46
C LEU A 53 -13.44 4.37 -14.49
N THR A 54 -13.81 5.12 -15.53
CA THR A 54 -13.35 6.50 -15.71
C THR A 54 -13.87 7.45 -14.63
N ALA A 55 -15.16 7.42 -14.32
CA ALA A 55 -15.72 8.30 -13.29
C ALA A 55 -15.26 7.90 -11.90
N THR A 56 -15.20 6.59 -11.60
CA THR A 56 -14.65 6.07 -10.35
C THR A 56 -13.20 6.53 -10.16
N SER A 57 -12.38 6.41 -11.21
CA SER A 57 -10.98 6.86 -11.17
C SER A 57 -10.84 8.35 -10.91
N ALA A 58 -11.65 9.19 -11.55
CA ALA A 58 -11.61 10.63 -11.34
C ALA A 58 -12.01 11.03 -9.91
N ILE A 59 -13.06 10.43 -9.38
CA ILE A 59 -13.53 10.67 -8.00
C ILE A 59 -12.47 10.23 -6.99
N MET A 60 -11.96 9.00 -7.12
CA MET A 60 -10.99 8.44 -6.18
C MET A 60 -9.63 9.14 -6.25
N ALA A 61 -9.18 9.57 -7.45
CA ALA A 61 -7.99 10.40 -7.60
C ALA A 61 -8.15 11.77 -6.93
N GLY A 62 -9.33 12.40 -7.04
CA GLY A 62 -9.64 13.65 -6.34
C GLY A 62 -9.60 13.50 -4.83
N LEU A 63 -10.21 12.44 -4.28
CA LEU A 63 -10.17 12.14 -2.84
C LEU A 63 -8.73 11.85 -2.37
N LEU A 64 -7.95 11.10 -3.16
CA LEU A 64 -6.55 10.84 -2.87
C LEU A 64 -5.72 12.13 -2.85
N ALA A 65 -5.93 13.03 -3.81
CA ALA A 65 -5.23 14.32 -3.83
C ALA A 65 -5.51 15.15 -2.57
N ILE A 66 -6.76 15.14 -2.08
CA ILE A 66 -7.15 15.79 -0.83
C ILE A 66 -6.44 15.13 0.37
N ALA A 67 -6.48 13.80 0.47
CA ALA A 67 -5.85 13.06 1.56
C ALA A 67 -4.33 13.25 1.58
N LEU A 68 -3.65 13.15 0.43
CA LEU A 68 -2.22 13.40 0.32
C LEU A 68 -1.87 14.85 0.66
N THR A 69 -2.69 15.82 0.26
CA THR A 69 -2.50 17.22 0.66
C THR A 69 -2.54 17.38 2.17
N ALA A 70 -3.48 16.73 2.86
CA ALA A 70 -3.54 16.72 4.32
C ALA A 70 -2.31 16.02 4.92
N GLN A 71 -1.89 14.88 4.34
CA GLN A 71 -0.71 14.13 4.76
C GLN A 71 0.58 14.95 4.62
N PHE A 72 0.78 15.62 3.47
CA PHE A 72 1.95 16.48 3.26
C PHE A 72 1.99 17.69 4.21
N ARG A 73 0.82 18.23 4.58
CA ARG A 73 0.71 19.33 5.56
C ARG A 73 0.90 18.88 7.01
N ALA A 74 0.70 17.60 7.31
CA ALA A 74 0.94 17.06 8.63
C ALA A 74 2.43 17.17 9.00
N ARG A 75 2.72 17.56 10.24
CA ARG A 75 4.10 17.70 10.75
C ARG A 75 4.57 16.48 11.53
N ARG A 76 3.68 15.52 11.74
CA ARG A 76 3.93 14.26 12.47
C ARG A 76 3.02 13.18 11.94
N TYR A 77 3.30 11.94 12.28
CA TYR A 77 2.41 10.83 12.00
C TYR A 77 1.05 11.00 12.69
N ILE A 78 -0.02 10.92 11.88
CA ILE A 78 -1.42 10.92 12.32
C ILE A 78 -2.06 9.65 11.74
N PRO A 79 -2.40 8.63 12.57
CA PRO A 79 -2.86 7.33 12.08
C PRO A 79 -4.00 7.42 11.07
N SER A 80 -5.04 8.22 11.37
CA SER A 80 -6.20 8.35 10.47
C SER A 80 -5.82 8.92 9.10
N VAL A 81 -5.01 9.99 9.04
CA VAL A 81 -4.61 10.63 7.78
C VAL A 81 -3.73 9.68 6.96
N TYR A 82 -2.79 9.02 7.60
CA TYR A 82 -1.90 8.06 6.94
C TYR A 82 -2.69 6.88 6.36
N TRP A 83 -3.52 6.21 7.16
CA TRP A 83 -4.22 5.01 6.72
C TRP A 83 -5.36 5.30 5.74
N ILE A 84 -6.03 6.45 5.83
CA ILE A 84 -6.96 6.92 4.78
C ILE A 84 -6.20 7.10 3.46
N SER A 85 -5.01 7.72 3.48
CA SER A 85 -4.20 7.86 2.27
C SER A 85 -3.81 6.50 1.69
N VAL A 86 -3.44 5.51 2.53
CA VAL A 86 -3.11 4.15 2.07
C VAL A 86 -4.32 3.45 1.45
N VAL A 87 -5.51 3.54 2.05
CA VAL A 87 -6.75 2.98 1.48
C VAL A 87 -7.05 3.62 0.12
N LEU A 88 -7.01 4.95 0.02
CA LEU A 88 -7.29 5.65 -1.22
C LEU A 88 -6.26 5.34 -2.32
N ILE A 89 -4.96 5.27 -1.96
CA ILE A 89 -3.91 4.82 -2.90
C ILE A 89 -4.15 3.38 -3.36
N SER A 90 -4.64 2.52 -2.47
CA SER A 90 -4.97 1.15 -2.83
C SER A 90 -6.04 1.11 -3.93
N VAL A 91 -7.15 1.82 -3.73
CA VAL A 91 -8.23 1.91 -4.74
C VAL A 91 -7.72 2.54 -6.04
N VAL A 92 -7.00 3.66 -5.96
CA VAL A 92 -6.47 4.34 -7.16
C VAL A 92 -5.46 3.45 -7.90
N GLY A 93 -4.61 2.71 -7.18
CA GLY A 93 -3.66 1.77 -7.78
C GLY A 93 -4.33 0.65 -8.57
N THR A 94 -5.42 0.06 -8.02
CA THR A 94 -6.28 -0.90 -8.74
C THR A 94 -6.86 -0.25 -9.98
N LEU A 95 -7.55 0.88 -9.83
CA LEU A 95 -8.20 1.57 -10.95
C LEU A 95 -7.24 1.99 -12.07
N ILE A 96 -5.98 2.30 -11.77
CA ILE A 96 -4.95 2.55 -12.80
C ILE A 96 -4.71 1.29 -13.62
N THR A 97 -4.57 0.14 -12.99
CA THR A 97 -4.37 -1.14 -13.67
C THR A 97 -5.58 -1.51 -14.51
N ASP A 98 -6.79 -1.45 -13.94
CA ASP A 98 -8.05 -1.79 -14.61
C ASP A 98 -8.29 -0.89 -15.83
N ASN A 99 -8.01 0.42 -15.72
CA ASN A 99 -8.11 1.30 -16.90
C ASN A 99 -7.11 0.91 -18.00
N LEU A 100 -5.91 0.45 -17.65
CA LEU A 100 -4.95 -0.01 -18.66
C LEU A 100 -5.39 -1.33 -19.29
N THR A 101 -5.91 -2.26 -18.51
CA THR A 101 -6.29 -3.59 -19.00
C THR A 101 -7.66 -3.59 -19.68
N ASP A 102 -8.69 -3.07 -19.03
CA ASP A 102 -10.07 -3.19 -19.46
C ASP A 102 -10.49 -2.09 -20.44
N ASN A 103 -10.07 -0.83 -20.20
CA ASN A 103 -10.41 0.27 -21.10
C ASN A 103 -9.45 0.39 -22.30
N LEU A 104 -8.13 0.19 -22.08
CA LEU A 104 -7.11 0.36 -23.12
C LEU A 104 -6.65 -0.96 -23.75
N GLY A 105 -7.07 -2.11 -23.22
CA GLY A 105 -6.73 -3.43 -23.73
C GLY A 105 -5.24 -3.80 -23.60
N ILE A 106 -4.52 -3.14 -22.70
CA ILE A 106 -3.09 -3.42 -22.46
C ILE A 106 -2.98 -4.73 -21.69
N SER A 107 -2.15 -5.66 -22.16
CA SER A 107 -2.00 -6.95 -21.48
C SER A 107 -1.39 -6.81 -20.09
N LEU A 108 -1.80 -7.65 -19.14
CA LEU A 108 -1.26 -7.70 -17.77
C LEU A 108 0.26 -7.93 -17.75
N PHE A 109 0.82 -8.65 -18.72
CA PHE A 109 2.28 -8.81 -18.86
C PHE A 109 2.97 -7.48 -19.09
N VAL A 110 2.42 -6.64 -19.98
CA VAL A 110 2.97 -5.31 -20.28
C VAL A 110 2.79 -4.38 -19.08
N SER A 111 1.59 -4.32 -18.50
CA SER A 111 1.31 -3.47 -17.33
C SER A 111 2.21 -3.83 -16.14
N THR A 112 2.37 -5.13 -15.83
CA THR A 112 3.28 -5.60 -14.78
C THR A 112 4.72 -5.17 -15.08
N GLY A 113 5.20 -5.36 -16.31
CA GLY A 113 6.56 -4.96 -16.70
C GLY A 113 6.79 -3.46 -16.59
N VAL A 114 5.86 -2.64 -17.05
CA VAL A 114 5.94 -1.17 -16.99
C VAL A 114 5.95 -0.70 -15.53
N PHE A 115 5.04 -1.18 -14.68
CA PHE A 115 5.01 -0.78 -13.27
C PHE A 115 6.27 -1.24 -12.51
N ALA A 116 6.80 -2.43 -12.83
CA ALA A 116 8.06 -2.91 -12.23
C ALA A 116 9.24 -1.99 -12.60
N VAL A 117 9.35 -1.57 -13.86
CA VAL A 117 10.38 -0.63 -14.32
C VAL A 117 10.20 0.75 -13.67
N CYS A 118 8.97 1.27 -13.62
CA CYS A 118 8.68 2.55 -12.97
C CYS A 118 9.03 2.53 -11.48
N LEU A 119 8.71 1.45 -10.77
CA LEU A 119 9.04 1.28 -9.37
C LEU A 119 10.55 1.18 -9.15
N ALA A 120 11.25 0.38 -9.96
CA ALA A 120 12.71 0.27 -9.90
C ALA A 120 13.38 1.62 -10.18
N ALA A 121 12.91 2.37 -11.18
CA ALA A 121 13.39 3.72 -11.47
C ALA A 121 13.14 4.67 -10.29
N THR A 122 11.95 4.62 -9.68
CA THR A 122 11.61 5.42 -8.50
C THR A 122 12.57 5.15 -7.35
N PHE A 123 12.83 3.88 -7.01
CA PHE A 123 13.81 3.52 -5.99
C PHE A 123 15.23 3.94 -6.36
N GLY A 124 15.62 3.78 -7.62
CA GLY A 124 16.94 4.18 -8.10
C GLY A 124 17.16 5.70 -7.97
N ILE A 125 16.19 6.51 -8.40
CA ILE A 125 16.25 7.98 -8.28
C ILE A 125 16.19 8.39 -6.81
N TRP A 126 15.31 7.78 -6.01
CA TRP A 126 15.24 8.06 -4.57
C TRP A 126 16.58 7.78 -3.90
N TYR A 127 17.15 6.58 -4.11
CA TYR A 127 18.44 6.22 -3.52
C TYR A 127 19.60 7.11 -3.99
N SER A 128 19.62 7.50 -5.26
CA SER A 128 20.66 8.38 -5.80
C SER A 128 20.66 9.76 -5.14
N ARG A 129 19.48 10.28 -4.79
CA ARG A 129 19.32 11.61 -4.19
C ARG A 129 19.45 11.60 -2.67
N GLU A 130 18.86 10.62 -2.00
CA GLU A 130 18.71 10.61 -0.55
C GLU A 130 19.62 9.61 0.16
N ARG A 131 20.30 8.74 -0.59
CA ARG A 131 21.22 7.69 -0.12
C ARG A 131 20.61 6.71 0.87
N THR A 132 19.30 6.68 0.99
CA THR A 132 18.54 5.77 1.84
C THR A 132 17.15 5.53 1.27
N LEU A 133 16.64 4.31 1.45
CA LEU A 133 15.23 3.94 1.19
C LEU A 133 14.51 3.59 2.50
N SER A 134 15.09 3.94 3.64
CA SER A 134 14.50 3.64 4.95
C SER A 134 13.27 4.50 5.20
N ILE A 135 12.17 3.86 5.58
CA ILE A 135 10.92 4.55 5.93
C ILE A 135 11.02 5.29 7.27
N HIS A 136 11.95 4.92 8.14
CA HIS A 136 12.20 5.63 9.41
C HIS A 136 12.85 7.00 9.23
N THR A 137 13.18 7.38 7.99
CA THR A 137 13.82 8.64 7.65
C THR A 137 12.93 9.57 6.81
N ILE A 138 11.61 9.33 6.77
CA ILE A 138 10.65 10.18 6.04
C ILE A 138 10.37 11.45 6.83
N THR A 139 11.35 12.36 6.80
CA THR A 139 11.34 13.61 7.57
C THR A 139 11.37 14.86 6.68
N SER A 140 11.43 14.70 5.37
CA SER A 140 11.44 15.79 4.40
C SER A 140 10.38 15.58 3.31
N THR A 141 9.89 16.69 2.74
CA THR A 141 8.89 16.63 1.65
C THR A 141 9.37 15.83 0.43
N PRO A 142 10.63 15.92 -0.04
CA PRO A 142 11.09 15.09 -1.14
C PRO A 142 11.07 13.59 -0.82
N ARG A 143 11.50 13.18 0.38
CA ARG A 143 11.43 11.78 0.81
C ARG A 143 10.00 11.28 0.90
N GLU A 144 9.10 12.10 1.42
CA GLU A 144 7.67 11.79 1.50
C GLU A 144 7.06 11.64 0.11
N ALA A 145 7.44 12.48 -0.86
CA ALA A 145 6.98 12.36 -2.25
C ALA A 145 7.45 11.05 -2.90
N PHE A 146 8.73 10.67 -2.75
CA PHE A 146 9.23 9.38 -3.22
C PHE A 146 8.53 8.21 -2.54
N TYR A 147 8.29 8.30 -1.23
CA TYR A 147 7.58 7.28 -0.48
C TYR A 147 6.17 7.06 -1.05
N TRP A 148 5.36 8.11 -1.18
CA TRP A 148 4.00 7.97 -1.70
C TRP A 148 3.94 7.54 -3.15
N LEU A 149 4.89 7.98 -3.97
CA LEU A 149 5.02 7.50 -5.34
C LEU A 149 5.38 6.00 -5.39
N ALA A 150 6.34 5.57 -4.58
CA ALA A 150 6.69 4.16 -4.47
C ALA A 150 5.49 3.34 -3.97
N VAL A 151 4.75 3.83 -2.97
CA VAL A 151 3.53 3.18 -2.48
C VAL A 151 2.50 3.04 -3.60
N LEU A 152 2.19 4.09 -4.35
CA LEU A 152 1.25 4.03 -5.48
C LEU A 152 1.68 3.00 -6.53
N LEU A 153 2.95 3.03 -6.92
CA LEU A 153 3.50 2.08 -7.90
C LEU A 153 3.50 0.64 -7.39
N THR A 154 3.71 0.42 -6.08
CA THR A 154 3.58 -0.93 -5.51
C THR A 154 2.15 -1.44 -5.56
N PHE A 155 1.16 -0.56 -5.42
CA PHE A 155 -0.24 -0.94 -5.53
C PHE A 155 -0.62 -1.28 -6.97
N ALA A 156 -0.28 -0.45 -7.94
CA ALA A 156 -0.53 -0.72 -9.36
C ALA A 156 0.21 -1.99 -9.84
N LEU A 157 1.49 -2.14 -9.50
CA LEU A 157 2.26 -3.34 -9.82
C LEU A 157 1.64 -4.60 -9.19
N GLY A 158 1.22 -4.48 -7.94
CA GLY A 158 0.71 -5.64 -7.21
C GLY A 158 -0.66 -6.10 -7.71
N THR A 159 -1.53 -5.18 -8.16
CA THR A 159 -2.77 -5.52 -8.88
C THR A 159 -2.41 -6.26 -10.17
N ALA A 160 -1.65 -5.63 -11.07
CA ALA A 160 -1.28 -6.24 -12.35
C ALA A 160 -0.62 -7.62 -12.20
N ALA A 161 0.29 -7.79 -11.22
CA ALA A 161 0.97 -9.06 -10.97
C ALA A 161 0.04 -10.09 -10.30
N GLY A 162 -0.86 -9.65 -9.43
CA GLY A 162 -1.86 -10.51 -8.79
C GLY A 162 -2.81 -11.13 -9.82
N ASP A 163 -3.40 -10.30 -10.66
CA ASP A 163 -4.33 -10.69 -11.72
C ASP A 163 -3.63 -11.56 -12.78
N LEU A 164 -2.38 -11.20 -13.10
CA LEU A 164 -1.56 -12.03 -14.00
C LEU A 164 -1.42 -13.46 -13.49
N ILE A 165 -1.15 -13.63 -12.19
CA ILE A 165 -0.96 -14.97 -11.59
C ILE A 165 -2.30 -15.66 -11.38
N ALA A 166 -3.28 -14.96 -10.80
CA ALA A 166 -4.57 -15.57 -10.46
C ALA A 166 -5.38 -15.96 -11.70
N GLU A 167 -5.44 -15.07 -12.69
CA GLU A 167 -6.35 -15.19 -13.83
C GLU A 167 -5.64 -15.70 -15.08
N LYS A 168 -4.57 -15.02 -15.54
CA LYS A 168 -3.91 -15.38 -16.82
C LYS A 168 -3.09 -16.67 -16.72
N LEU A 169 -2.46 -16.92 -15.57
CA LEU A 169 -1.77 -18.19 -15.33
C LEU A 169 -2.68 -19.26 -14.70
N ALA A 170 -3.97 -18.94 -14.51
CA ALA A 170 -5.01 -19.85 -14.01
C ALA A 170 -4.69 -20.53 -12.67
N PHE A 171 -3.91 -19.86 -11.80
CA PHE A 171 -3.65 -20.36 -10.45
C PHE A 171 -4.90 -20.35 -9.57
N GLY A 172 -5.82 -19.41 -9.83
CA GLY A 172 -6.99 -19.15 -9.01
C GLY A 172 -6.68 -18.35 -7.74
N TYR A 173 -7.71 -17.81 -7.12
CA TYR A 173 -7.56 -16.87 -6.00
C TYR A 173 -7.01 -17.52 -4.72
N GLY A 174 -7.55 -18.67 -4.30
CA GLY A 174 -7.11 -19.36 -3.10
C GLY A 174 -5.63 -19.78 -3.13
N PRO A 175 -5.15 -20.52 -4.14
CA PRO A 175 -3.74 -20.83 -4.31
C PRO A 175 -2.85 -19.60 -4.39
N SER A 176 -3.30 -18.50 -5.00
CA SER A 176 -2.54 -17.24 -5.07
C SER A 176 -2.31 -16.65 -3.66
N VAL A 177 -3.30 -16.70 -2.76
CA VAL A 177 -3.13 -16.33 -1.35
C VAL A 177 -2.00 -17.11 -0.69
N LEU A 178 -1.96 -18.45 -0.93
CA LEU A 178 -0.90 -19.30 -0.35
C LEU A 178 0.48 -18.97 -0.92
N VAL A 179 0.58 -18.74 -2.23
CA VAL A 179 1.85 -18.39 -2.89
C VAL A 179 2.41 -17.07 -2.33
N PHE A 180 1.61 -16.01 -2.34
CA PHE A 180 2.08 -14.71 -1.85
C PHE A 180 2.33 -14.71 -0.34
N GLY A 181 1.50 -15.41 0.44
CA GLY A 181 1.71 -15.62 1.87
C GLY A 181 3.03 -16.35 2.16
N ALA A 182 3.31 -17.42 1.43
CA ALA A 182 4.57 -18.17 1.55
C ALA A 182 5.79 -17.32 1.19
N LEU A 183 5.72 -16.51 0.13
CA LEU A 183 6.80 -15.60 -0.26
C LEU A 183 7.10 -14.59 0.83
N ILE A 184 6.07 -13.97 1.44
CA ILE A 184 6.25 -13.03 2.56
C ILE A 184 6.87 -13.74 3.77
N ALA A 185 6.43 -14.97 4.08
CA ALA A 185 7.02 -15.76 5.16
C ALA A 185 8.50 -16.07 4.91
N ILE A 186 8.87 -16.41 3.67
CA ILE A 186 10.28 -16.63 3.27
C ILE A 186 11.11 -15.37 3.49
N ILE A 187 10.61 -14.18 3.08
CA ILE A 187 11.29 -12.91 3.30
C ILE A 187 11.46 -12.63 4.79
N ALA A 188 10.44 -12.88 5.61
CA ALA A 188 10.51 -12.69 7.05
C ALA A 188 11.54 -13.62 7.71
N ILE A 189 11.62 -14.88 7.26
CA ILE A 189 12.63 -15.85 7.71
C ILE A 189 14.04 -15.43 7.25
N ALA A 190 14.19 -15.00 5.99
CA ALA A 190 15.45 -14.52 5.46
C ALA A 190 15.96 -13.31 6.24
N TRP A 191 15.09 -12.38 6.60
CA TRP A 191 15.45 -11.26 7.46
C TRP A 191 15.88 -11.70 8.86
N LYS A 192 15.07 -12.54 9.52
CA LYS A 192 15.32 -12.93 10.92
C LYS A 192 16.49 -13.90 11.10
N LYS A 193 16.70 -14.84 10.16
CA LYS A 193 17.67 -15.94 10.32
C LYS A 193 18.89 -15.83 9.42
N PHE A 194 18.77 -15.19 8.25
CA PHE A 194 19.83 -15.16 7.25
C PHE A 194 20.41 -13.77 7.02
N GLY A 195 20.06 -12.77 7.85
CA GLY A 195 20.67 -11.44 7.82
C GLY A 195 20.29 -10.60 6.60
N LEU A 196 19.15 -10.87 5.97
CA LEU A 196 18.64 -10.00 4.88
C LEU A 196 18.50 -8.57 5.39
N ASN A 197 18.97 -7.60 4.59
CA ASN A 197 18.88 -6.18 4.96
C ASN A 197 17.41 -5.77 5.24
N ALA A 198 17.19 -5.07 6.36
CA ALA A 198 15.86 -4.71 6.82
C ALA A 198 15.07 -3.84 5.81
N VAL A 199 15.74 -2.92 5.11
CA VAL A 199 15.10 -2.06 4.09
C VAL A 199 14.68 -2.90 2.89
N THR A 200 15.52 -3.82 2.44
CA THR A 200 15.20 -4.75 1.35
C THR A 200 14.05 -5.66 1.75
N ALA A 201 14.11 -6.26 2.95
CA ALA A 201 13.05 -7.12 3.48
C ALA A 201 11.71 -6.36 3.56
N PHE A 202 11.74 -5.12 4.07
CA PHE A 202 10.55 -4.28 4.16
C PHE A 202 9.91 -4.04 2.80
N TRP A 203 10.67 -3.50 1.82
CA TRP A 203 10.10 -3.17 0.52
C TRP A 203 9.65 -4.39 -0.26
N THR A 204 10.39 -5.51 -0.19
CA THR A 204 9.99 -6.76 -0.84
C THR A 204 8.69 -7.30 -0.23
N ALA A 205 8.58 -7.36 1.11
CA ALA A 205 7.35 -7.75 1.77
C ALA A 205 6.20 -6.76 1.45
N TYR A 206 6.50 -5.44 1.44
CA TYR A 206 5.53 -4.40 1.14
C TYR A 206 4.92 -4.55 -0.28
N ILE A 207 5.73 -4.85 -1.28
CA ILE A 207 5.28 -5.14 -2.65
C ILE A 207 4.40 -6.40 -2.65
N LEU A 208 4.83 -7.48 -2.00
CA LEU A 208 4.12 -8.76 -1.98
C LEU A 208 2.79 -8.72 -1.19
N THR A 209 2.63 -7.80 -0.23
CA THR A 209 1.35 -7.66 0.48
C THR A 209 0.23 -7.17 -0.42
N ARG A 210 0.54 -6.52 -1.55
CA ARG A 210 -0.51 -6.03 -2.46
C ARG A 210 -1.18 -7.18 -3.22
N PRO A 211 -0.47 -8.04 -3.98
CA PRO A 211 -1.10 -9.18 -4.62
C PRO A 211 -1.70 -10.17 -3.60
N LEU A 212 -1.11 -10.31 -2.40
CA LEU A 212 -1.73 -11.09 -1.33
C LEU A 212 -3.11 -10.54 -0.95
N GLY A 213 -3.21 -9.24 -0.70
CA GLY A 213 -4.47 -8.61 -0.30
C GLY A 213 -5.52 -8.60 -1.41
N ALA A 214 -5.12 -8.42 -2.67
CA ALA A 214 -6.00 -8.56 -3.83
C ALA A 214 -6.56 -9.99 -3.89
N SER A 215 -5.69 -11.00 -3.88
CA SER A 215 -6.12 -12.40 -3.88
C SER A 215 -7.03 -12.77 -2.70
N ILE A 216 -6.83 -12.18 -1.50
CA ILE A 216 -7.75 -12.34 -0.35
C ILE A 216 -9.10 -11.68 -0.66
N GLY A 217 -9.08 -10.50 -1.25
CA GLY A 217 -10.28 -9.75 -1.64
C GLY A 217 -11.13 -10.54 -2.65
N ASP A 218 -10.50 -11.00 -3.71
CA ASP A 218 -11.15 -11.79 -4.75
C ASP A 218 -11.63 -13.14 -4.22
N PHE A 219 -10.80 -13.84 -3.44
CA PHE A 219 -11.19 -15.09 -2.81
C PHE A 219 -12.43 -14.93 -1.92
N ALA A 220 -12.54 -13.80 -1.19
CA ALA A 220 -13.70 -13.52 -0.36
C ALA A 220 -14.91 -13.08 -1.19
N SER A 221 -14.73 -12.19 -2.18
CA SER A 221 -15.81 -11.52 -2.89
C SER A 221 -16.38 -12.30 -4.08
N GLN A 222 -15.53 -13.00 -4.82
CA GLN A 222 -15.93 -13.68 -6.05
C GLN A 222 -16.86 -14.88 -5.78
N PRO A 223 -17.75 -15.23 -6.76
CA PRO A 223 -18.66 -16.35 -6.62
C PRO A 223 -17.93 -17.69 -6.45
N ALA A 224 -18.58 -18.65 -5.78
CA ALA A 224 -18.04 -20.01 -5.64
C ALA A 224 -17.77 -20.70 -6.98
N SER A 225 -18.51 -20.38 -8.03
CA SER A 225 -18.29 -20.87 -9.40
C SER A 225 -16.95 -20.41 -9.99
N SER A 226 -16.40 -19.31 -9.50
CA SER A 226 -15.09 -18.75 -9.87
C SER A 226 -14.01 -19.07 -8.83
N GLY A 227 -14.28 -19.95 -7.87
CA GLY A 227 -13.35 -20.36 -6.82
C GLY A 227 -13.26 -19.42 -5.62
N GLY A 228 -14.23 -18.50 -5.44
CA GLY A 228 -14.35 -17.60 -4.31
C GLY A 228 -15.30 -18.10 -3.23
N LEU A 229 -15.46 -17.32 -2.13
CA LEU A 229 -16.39 -17.62 -1.04
C LEU A 229 -17.80 -17.07 -1.26
N GLY A 230 -18.00 -16.18 -2.23
CA GLY A 230 -19.30 -15.63 -2.57
C GLY A 230 -19.86 -14.60 -1.60
N ILE A 231 -19.01 -13.97 -0.76
CA ILE A 231 -19.45 -12.91 0.18
C ILE A 231 -19.90 -11.65 -0.59
N GLY A 232 -19.35 -11.45 -1.80
CA GLY A 232 -19.58 -10.29 -2.64
C GLY A 232 -18.73 -9.08 -2.24
N ALA A 233 -18.52 -8.17 -3.21
CA ALA A 233 -17.66 -7.00 -3.02
C ALA A 233 -18.15 -6.09 -1.87
N THR A 234 -19.46 -5.88 -1.75
CA THR A 234 -20.06 -5.06 -0.68
C THR A 234 -19.79 -5.63 0.71
N GLY A 235 -20.10 -6.92 0.91
CA GLY A 235 -19.90 -7.60 2.20
C GLY A 235 -18.43 -7.63 2.61
N THR A 236 -17.56 -7.98 1.68
CA THR A 236 -16.11 -8.02 1.88
C THR A 236 -15.58 -6.63 2.24
N SER A 237 -15.93 -5.58 1.47
CA SER A 237 -15.51 -4.20 1.75
C SER A 237 -15.96 -3.74 3.14
N LEU A 238 -17.21 -3.99 3.54
CA LEU A 238 -17.73 -3.58 4.86
C LEU A 238 -17.00 -4.27 6.00
N ILE A 239 -16.74 -5.57 5.90
CA ILE A 239 -16.01 -6.35 6.93
C ILE A 239 -14.61 -5.77 7.11
N PHE A 240 -13.87 -5.61 6.02
CA PHE A 240 -12.48 -5.15 6.08
C PHE A 240 -12.35 -3.68 6.45
N LEU A 241 -13.25 -2.79 5.96
CA LEU A 241 -13.28 -1.39 6.39
C LEU A 241 -13.58 -1.26 7.88
N THR A 242 -14.52 -2.05 8.41
CA THR A 242 -14.83 -2.05 9.85
C THR A 242 -13.60 -2.48 10.66
N ALA A 243 -12.88 -3.52 10.21
CA ALA A 243 -11.65 -3.96 10.86
C ALA A 243 -10.55 -2.87 10.81
N ILE A 244 -10.37 -2.19 9.66
CA ILE A 244 -9.41 -1.07 9.54
C ILE A 244 -9.79 0.06 10.50
N LEU A 245 -11.05 0.48 10.53
CA LEU A 245 -11.51 1.55 11.42
C LEU A 245 -11.28 1.21 12.88
N GLY A 246 -11.57 -0.03 13.28
CA GLY A 246 -11.31 -0.52 14.63
C GLY A 246 -9.82 -0.49 14.99
N LEU A 247 -8.95 -0.99 14.11
CA LEU A 247 -7.50 -0.99 14.33
C LEU A 247 -6.92 0.42 14.33
N VAL A 248 -7.31 1.28 13.41
CA VAL A 248 -6.84 2.68 13.36
C VAL A 248 -7.33 3.47 14.56
N GLY A 249 -8.57 3.22 15.02
CA GLY A 249 -9.10 3.76 16.28
C GLY A 249 -8.25 3.32 17.48
N TYR A 250 -7.94 2.02 17.56
CA TYR A 250 -7.05 1.48 18.60
C TYR A 250 -5.66 2.12 18.56
N LEU A 251 -5.00 2.24 17.40
CA LEU A 251 -3.70 2.88 17.26
C LEU A 251 -3.72 4.36 17.66
N THR A 252 -4.82 5.05 17.36
CA THR A 252 -4.99 6.47 17.74
C THR A 252 -5.02 6.66 19.25
N ILE A 253 -5.63 5.71 19.97
CA ILE A 253 -5.77 5.75 21.43
C ILE A 253 -4.51 5.20 22.12
N SER A 254 -4.04 4.02 21.70
CA SER A 254 -2.93 3.30 22.36
C SER A 254 -1.54 3.86 22.02
N LYS A 255 -1.38 4.51 20.87
CA LYS A 255 -0.11 5.07 20.37
C LYS A 255 1.03 4.03 20.25
N VAL A 256 0.69 2.76 20.05
CA VAL A 256 1.65 1.63 19.98
C VAL A 256 2.52 1.67 18.71
N ASP A 257 2.13 2.47 17.72
CA ASP A 257 2.77 2.62 16.41
C ASP A 257 3.53 3.96 16.24
N ARG A 258 3.91 4.58 17.39
CA ARG A 258 4.60 5.89 17.42
C ARG A 258 5.94 5.79 18.10
#